data_1e23c7dcaff5757b219fe3b249294370
#
_entry.id   1e23c7dcaff5757b219fe3b249294370
#
_cell.length_a   1.000
_cell.length_b   1.000
_cell.length_c   1.000
_cell.angle_alpha   90.00
_cell.angle_beta   90.00
_cell.angle_gamma   90.00
#
_symmetry.space_group_name_H-M   'P 1'
#
loop_
_entity.id
_entity.type
_entity.pdbx_description
1 polymer ?
#
loop_
_entity_poly.entity_id
_entity_poly.type
_entity_poly.pdbx_seq_one_letter_code
_entity_poly.pdbx_strand_id
1 'polypeptide(L)'
;MDKEAQGGGPLIDIGTHALDITLWCMDNYDIDSVSGSVFYKLGGLEQATEGNLFGPWDPKTYEVEDSAVGFVKMKNGATIALEASWALNILESREASTTLCGTAAGAEIHSGMSYQKNELIYNRGRNGQLMEETISPVGGVAYFGGGGGEEGTIDNRQWLEAVKNGTEPLVKPEEALAVTKILDAIYKSAKENKEIKF
;
A
#
# COMPACT_ATOMS: atom_id res chain seq x y z
N MET A 1 13.15 -16.41 -3.59
CA MET A 1 11.95 -15.84 -2.96
C MET A 1 11.32 -16.92 -2.09
N ASP A 2 11.73 -16.96 -0.84
CA ASP A 2 11.42 -18.00 0.14
C ASP A 2 10.25 -17.52 1.01
N LYS A 3 9.14 -18.24 0.97
CA LYS A 3 7.92 -17.88 1.70
C LYS A 3 8.09 -17.91 3.22
N GLU A 4 8.87 -18.86 3.74
CA GLU A 4 9.08 -18.97 5.19
C GLU A 4 9.94 -17.83 5.72
N ALA A 5 10.95 -17.40 4.95
CA ALA A 5 11.82 -16.30 5.32
C ALA A 5 11.17 -14.91 5.14
N GLN A 6 10.33 -14.72 4.11
CA GLN A 6 9.74 -13.42 3.76
C GLN A 6 8.32 -13.22 4.31
N GLY A 7 7.58 -14.29 4.58
CA GLY A 7 6.18 -14.24 4.98
C GLY A 7 5.19 -14.15 3.81
N GLY A 8 5.55 -13.54 2.70
CA GLY A 8 4.74 -13.37 1.48
C GLY A 8 5.46 -12.55 0.42
N GLY A 9 4.76 -12.22 -0.65
CA GLY A 9 5.24 -11.43 -1.76
C GLY A 9 4.76 -9.96 -1.72
N PRO A 10 4.39 -9.37 -2.87
CA PRO A 10 4.05 -7.96 -2.98
C PRO A 10 2.90 -7.52 -2.07
N LEU A 11 1.99 -8.40 -1.69
CA LEU A 11 0.90 -8.03 -0.81
C LEU A 11 1.41 -7.59 0.56
N ILE A 12 2.33 -8.34 1.14
CA ILE A 12 2.94 -8.00 2.44
C ILE A 12 3.98 -6.88 2.29
N ASP A 13 4.75 -6.88 1.21
CA ASP A 13 5.81 -5.89 0.99
C ASP A 13 5.21 -4.52 0.67
N ILE A 14 4.75 -4.31 -0.56
CA ILE A 14 4.27 -3.00 -1.01
C ILE A 14 2.79 -2.74 -0.69
N GLY A 15 1.97 -3.79 -0.62
CA GLY A 15 0.54 -3.67 -0.27
C GLY A 15 0.32 -3.15 1.15
N THR A 16 1.21 -3.48 2.08
CA THR A 16 1.21 -2.92 3.45
C THR A 16 1.25 -1.41 3.43
N HIS A 17 2.16 -0.82 2.68
CA HIS A 17 2.33 0.63 2.63
C HIS A 17 1.12 1.34 2.00
N ALA A 18 0.62 0.80 0.87
CA ALA A 18 -0.55 1.37 0.20
C ALA A 18 -1.81 1.30 1.08
N LEU A 19 -1.98 0.21 1.81
CA LEU A 19 -3.11 0.02 2.71
C LEU A 19 -3.00 0.92 3.95
N ASP A 20 -1.82 0.99 4.57
CA ASP A 20 -1.58 1.78 5.76
C ASP A 20 -1.87 3.25 5.53
N ILE A 21 -1.29 3.86 4.49
CA ILE A 21 -1.56 5.27 4.16
C ILE A 21 -3.04 5.51 3.81
N THR A 22 -3.71 4.53 3.19
CA THR A 22 -5.13 4.64 2.85
C THR A 22 -5.99 4.67 4.12
N LEU A 23 -5.79 3.74 5.05
CA LEU A 23 -6.52 3.69 6.32
C LEU A 23 -6.25 4.92 7.18
N TRP A 24 -4.99 5.37 7.22
CA TRP A 24 -4.59 6.58 7.93
C TRP A 24 -5.29 7.83 7.38
N CYS A 25 -5.29 8.01 6.06
CA CYS A 25 -5.98 9.12 5.41
C CYS A 25 -7.50 9.09 5.58
N MET A 26 -8.09 7.89 5.70
CA MET A 26 -9.51 7.69 5.97
C MET A 26 -9.88 7.86 7.44
N ASP A 27 -8.89 7.85 8.34
CA ASP A 27 -9.07 7.78 9.80
C ASP A 27 -10.08 6.68 10.20
N ASN A 28 -9.96 5.52 9.56
CA ASN A 28 -10.92 4.44 9.73
C ASN A 28 -10.27 3.06 9.64
N TYR A 29 -10.29 2.33 10.76
CA TYR A 29 -9.73 0.99 10.92
C TYR A 29 -10.78 -0.07 11.25
N ASP A 30 -12.08 0.29 11.21
CA ASP A 30 -13.20 -0.61 11.51
C ASP A 30 -13.58 -1.45 10.29
N ILE A 31 -12.98 -2.64 10.21
CA ILE A 31 -13.16 -3.59 9.13
C ILE A 31 -14.49 -4.34 9.28
N ASP A 32 -15.28 -4.45 8.21
CA ASP A 32 -16.46 -5.32 8.15
C ASP A 32 -16.13 -6.65 7.48
N SER A 33 -15.62 -6.61 6.26
CA SER A 33 -15.27 -7.81 5.51
C SER A 33 -14.20 -7.58 4.46
N VAL A 34 -13.54 -8.68 4.07
CA VAL A 34 -12.46 -8.69 3.08
C VAL A 34 -12.65 -9.83 2.10
N SER A 35 -12.52 -9.51 0.82
CA SER A 35 -12.38 -10.49 -0.27
C SER A 35 -11.08 -10.25 -1.02
N GLY A 36 -10.44 -11.31 -1.51
CA GLY A 36 -9.21 -11.14 -2.25
C GLY A 36 -8.80 -12.32 -3.10
N SER A 37 -7.82 -12.08 -3.95
CA SER A 37 -7.17 -13.08 -4.79
C SER A 37 -5.68 -12.86 -4.82
N VAL A 38 -4.91 -13.94 -4.83
CA VAL A 38 -3.46 -13.91 -4.98
C VAL A 38 -3.04 -14.77 -6.19
N PHE A 39 -2.01 -14.36 -6.88
CA PHE A 39 -1.59 -14.96 -8.12
C PHE A 39 -0.10 -15.34 -8.07
N TYR A 40 0.20 -16.50 -8.66
CA TYR A 40 1.53 -17.10 -8.77
C TYR A 40 1.76 -17.41 -10.26
N LYS A 41 1.91 -16.39 -11.10
CA LYS A 41 1.87 -16.56 -12.56
C LYS A 41 3.17 -16.20 -13.27
N LEU A 42 3.85 -15.17 -12.82
CA LEU A 42 5.02 -14.62 -13.50
C LEU A 42 6.33 -14.95 -12.78
N GLY A 43 6.33 -15.02 -11.45
CA GLY A 43 7.55 -15.23 -10.67
C GLY A 43 8.29 -16.55 -11.00
N GLY A 44 7.56 -17.59 -11.37
CA GLY A 44 8.12 -18.88 -11.80
C GLY A 44 8.56 -18.96 -13.26
N LEU A 45 8.45 -17.88 -14.05
CA LEU A 45 8.82 -17.86 -15.47
C LEU A 45 10.24 -17.31 -15.64
N GLU A 46 11.07 -18.01 -16.45
CA GLU A 46 12.45 -17.57 -16.75
C GLU A 46 12.48 -16.17 -17.38
N GLN A 47 11.52 -15.86 -18.26
CA GLN A 47 11.43 -14.55 -18.93
C GLN A 47 11.12 -13.39 -17.95
N ALA A 48 10.52 -13.67 -16.83
CA ALA A 48 10.16 -12.63 -15.86
C ALA A 48 11.37 -12.12 -15.05
N THR A 49 12.51 -12.81 -15.10
CA THR A 49 13.72 -12.40 -14.40
C THR A 49 14.55 -11.37 -15.16
N GLU A 50 14.30 -11.20 -16.48
CA GLU A 50 15.05 -10.28 -17.33
C GLU A 50 14.61 -8.83 -17.05
N GLY A 51 15.59 -7.94 -16.90
CA GLY A 51 15.35 -6.51 -16.71
C GLY A 51 14.84 -6.09 -15.34
N ASN A 52 14.82 -6.98 -14.34
CA ASN A 52 14.42 -6.63 -12.99
C ASN A 52 15.44 -5.69 -12.32
N LEU A 53 14.94 -4.58 -11.75
CA LEU A 53 15.74 -3.58 -11.05
C LEU A 53 16.47 -4.11 -9.80
N PHE A 54 15.90 -5.12 -9.15
CA PHE A 54 16.44 -5.73 -7.92
C PHE A 54 17.35 -6.93 -8.18
N GLY A 55 17.69 -7.18 -9.44
CA GLY A 55 18.52 -8.29 -9.87
C GLY A 55 17.74 -9.58 -10.15
N PRO A 56 18.41 -10.58 -10.72
CA PRO A 56 17.78 -11.83 -11.10
C PRO A 56 17.40 -12.66 -9.87
N TRP A 57 16.34 -13.42 -9.98
CA TRP A 57 15.98 -14.49 -9.05
C TRP A 57 15.97 -15.85 -9.76
N ASP A 58 16.00 -16.94 -9.00
CA ASP A 58 15.79 -18.29 -9.54
C ASP A 58 14.28 -18.60 -9.60
N PRO A 59 13.69 -18.71 -10.80
CA PRO A 59 12.26 -19.01 -10.96
C PRO A 59 11.84 -20.31 -10.30
N LYS A 60 12.76 -21.28 -10.15
CA LYS A 60 12.48 -22.59 -9.55
C LYS A 60 12.28 -22.53 -8.05
N THR A 61 12.78 -21.46 -7.41
CA THR A 61 12.69 -21.24 -5.96
C THR A 61 11.76 -20.07 -5.60
N TYR A 62 10.90 -19.66 -6.53
CA TYR A 62 9.92 -18.57 -6.33
C TYR A 62 8.65 -19.13 -5.68
N GLU A 63 8.45 -18.89 -4.39
CA GLU A 63 7.40 -19.51 -3.56
C GLU A 63 6.30 -18.55 -3.10
N VAL A 64 6.46 -17.25 -3.34
CA VAL A 64 5.49 -16.23 -2.93
C VAL A 64 4.59 -15.82 -4.10
N GLU A 65 3.51 -15.12 -3.82
CA GLU A 65 2.69 -14.53 -4.89
C GLU A 65 3.48 -13.43 -5.61
N ASP A 66 3.17 -13.23 -6.90
CA ASP A 66 3.71 -12.14 -7.72
C ASP A 66 2.73 -10.98 -7.87
N SER A 67 1.46 -11.22 -7.58
CA SER A 67 0.44 -10.17 -7.53
C SER A 67 -0.75 -10.57 -6.63
N ALA A 68 -1.42 -9.56 -6.10
CA ALA A 68 -2.60 -9.71 -5.27
C ALA A 68 -3.60 -8.57 -5.49
N VAL A 69 -4.87 -8.88 -5.32
CA VAL A 69 -5.98 -7.92 -5.34
C VAL A 69 -6.86 -8.15 -4.12
N GLY A 70 -7.18 -7.06 -3.42
CA GLY A 70 -8.06 -7.08 -2.25
C GLY A 70 -9.24 -6.12 -2.41
N PHE A 71 -10.39 -6.50 -1.87
CA PHE A 71 -11.56 -5.66 -1.73
C PHE A 71 -12.00 -5.66 -0.27
N VAL A 72 -11.88 -4.50 0.39
CA VAL A 72 -12.16 -4.34 1.82
C VAL A 72 -13.41 -3.49 1.99
N LYS A 73 -14.34 -3.96 2.80
CA LYS A 73 -15.50 -3.18 3.26
C LYS A 73 -15.28 -2.75 4.69
N MET A 74 -15.53 -1.47 4.95
CA MET A 74 -15.46 -0.89 6.28
C MET A 74 -16.86 -0.80 6.88
N LYS A 75 -16.98 -0.84 8.22
CA LYS A 75 -18.29 -0.79 8.89
C LYS A 75 -19.10 0.48 8.62
N ASN A 76 -18.42 1.59 8.32
CA ASN A 76 -19.09 2.84 7.94
C ASN A 76 -19.56 2.88 6.47
N GLY A 77 -19.37 1.79 5.70
CA GLY A 77 -19.76 1.66 4.30
C GLY A 77 -18.69 2.08 3.29
N ALA A 78 -17.57 2.61 3.74
CA ALA A 78 -16.44 2.87 2.84
C ALA A 78 -15.87 1.56 2.29
N THR A 79 -15.25 1.61 1.11
CA THR A 79 -14.63 0.46 0.47
C THR A 79 -13.24 0.80 -0.04
N ILE A 80 -12.34 -0.18 0.00
CA ILE A 80 -10.98 -0.07 -0.50
C ILE A 80 -10.76 -1.16 -1.55
N ALA A 81 -10.25 -0.76 -2.72
CA ALA A 81 -9.68 -1.67 -3.70
C ALA A 81 -8.15 -1.59 -3.56
N LEU A 82 -7.51 -2.69 -3.23
CA LEU A 82 -6.07 -2.80 -3.07
C LEU A 82 -5.49 -3.65 -4.19
N GLU A 83 -4.47 -3.15 -4.85
CA GLU A 83 -3.66 -3.88 -5.82
C GLU A 83 -2.20 -3.82 -5.40
N ALA A 84 -1.52 -4.97 -5.40
CA ALA A 84 -0.10 -5.07 -5.12
C ALA A 84 0.54 -6.09 -6.06
N SER A 85 1.61 -5.69 -6.75
CA SER A 85 2.30 -6.59 -7.69
C SER A 85 3.76 -6.21 -7.87
N TRP A 86 4.61 -7.22 -7.95
CA TRP A 86 6.01 -7.06 -8.37
C TRP A 86 6.20 -7.29 -9.87
N ALA A 87 5.26 -7.98 -10.52
CA ALA A 87 5.36 -8.31 -11.93
C ALA A 87 3.98 -8.34 -12.60
N LEU A 88 3.81 -7.47 -13.59
CA LEU A 88 2.63 -7.41 -14.45
C LEU A 88 3.06 -7.12 -15.90
N ASN A 89 2.37 -7.73 -16.86
CA ASN A 89 2.53 -7.42 -18.29
C ASN A 89 1.67 -6.20 -18.65
N ILE A 90 2.05 -5.02 -18.18
CA ILE A 90 1.35 -3.75 -18.45
C ILE A 90 2.30 -2.73 -19.06
N LEU A 91 1.75 -1.79 -19.83
CA LEU A 91 2.54 -0.75 -20.49
C LEU A 91 3.01 0.33 -19.49
N GLU A 92 2.14 0.72 -18.59
CA GLU A 92 2.40 1.78 -17.61
C GLU A 92 2.41 1.21 -16.20
N SER A 93 3.54 1.29 -15.52
CA SER A 93 3.64 0.97 -14.11
C SER A 93 2.97 2.08 -13.28
N ARG A 94 2.15 1.70 -12.33
CA ARG A 94 1.51 2.60 -11.36
C ARG A 94 2.01 2.26 -9.96
N GLU A 95 3.21 2.69 -9.68
CA GLU A 95 3.84 2.43 -8.41
C GLU A 95 3.40 3.47 -7.37
N ALA A 96 3.09 2.98 -6.16
CA ALA A 96 2.83 3.78 -4.96
C ALA A 96 1.80 4.92 -5.17
N SER A 97 0.60 4.58 -5.60
CA SER A 97 -0.51 5.54 -5.74
C SER A 97 -1.68 5.18 -4.82
N THR A 98 -2.31 6.21 -4.26
CA THR A 98 -3.55 6.09 -3.48
C THR A 98 -4.54 7.13 -3.96
N THR A 99 -5.75 6.70 -4.30
CA THR A 99 -6.85 7.58 -4.71
C THR A 99 -7.97 7.51 -3.67
N LEU A 100 -8.32 8.64 -3.09
CA LEU A 100 -9.41 8.80 -2.13
C LEU A 100 -10.59 9.49 -2.79
N CYS A 101 -11.75 8.84 -2.78
CA CYS A 101 -12.99 9.35 -3.36
C CYS A 101 -14.01 9.61 -2.26
N GLY A 102 -14.12 10.85 -1.82
CA GLY A 102 -15.10 11.28 -0.83
C GLY A 102 -16.28 12.04 -1.45
N THR A 103 -17.36 12.23 -0.68
CA THR A 103 -18.55 12.96 -1.15
C THR A 103 -18.35 14.48 -1.21
N ALA A 104 -17.43 15.04 -0.45
CA ALA A 104 -17.11 16.47 -0.41
C ALA A 104 -15.88 16.82 -1.24
N ALA A 105 -14.92 15.92 -1.31
CA ALA A 105 -13.66 16.10 -2.03
C ALA A 105 -13.02 14.73 -2.30
N GLY A 106 -12.01 14.71 -3.17
CA GLY A 106 -11.13 13.58 -3.41
C GLY A 106 -9.67 14.00 -3.28
N ALA A 107 -8.80 13.03 -3.18
CA ALA A 107 -7.36 13.24 -3.21
C ALA A 107 -6.67 12.09 -3.91
N GLU A 108 -5.57 12.40 -4.60
CA GLU A 108 -4.71 11.41 -5.23
C GLU A 108 -3.28 11.63 -4.76
N ILE A 109 -2.67 10.58 -4.24
CA ILE A 109 -1.27 10.57 -3.83
C ILE A 109 -0.51 9.76 -4.89
N HIS A 110 0.40 10.41 -5.56
CA HIS A 110 1.30 9.80 -6.54
C HIS A 110 2.72 9.85 -6.00
N SER A 111 3.35 8.70 -5.84
CA SER A 111 4.74 8.59 -5.41
C SER A 111 5.42 7.38 -6.05
N GLY A 112 6.75 7.31 -5.95
CA GLY A 112 7.54 6.24 -6.51
C GLY A 112 8.22 6.57 -7.84
N MET A 113 8.97 5.61 -8.38
CA MET A 113 9.82 5.81 -9.55
C MET A 113 9.05 6.03 -10.86
N SER A 114 7.80 5.60 -10.92
CA SER A 114 6.94 5.75 -12.10
C SER A 114 6.43 7.17 -12.30
N TYR A 115 6.51 7.98 -11.26
CA TYR A 115 6.09 9.38 -11.30
C TYR A 115 7.32 10.29 -11.32
N GLN A 116 7.28 11.34 -12.15
CA GLN A 116 8.37 12.32 -12.24
C GLN A 116 8.51 13.15 -10.97
N LYS A 117 7.43 13.25 -10.20
CA LYS A 117 7.35 13.99 -8.94
C LYS A 117 6.42 13.28 -7.97
N ASN A 118 6.71 13.37 -6.69
CA ASN A 118 5.74 13.06 -5.67
C ASN A 118 4.72 14.20 -5.59
N GLU A 119 3.45 13.89 -5.73
CA GLU A 119 2.38 14.88 -5.80
C GLU A 119 1.18 14.44 -4.96
N LEU A 120 0.58 15.40 -4.28
CA LEU A 120 -0.75 15.29 -3.71
C LEU A 120 -1.68 16.18 -4.55
N ILE A 121 -2.64 15.55 -5.20
CA ILE A 121 -3.65 16.21 -6.00
C ILE A 121 -4.96 16.22 -5.21
N TYR A 122 -5.49 17.39 -4.93
CA TYR A 122 -6.74 17.54 -4.22
C TYR A 122 -7.84 18.02 -5.16
N ASN A 123 -8.96 17.30 -5.19
CA ASN A 123 -10.08 17.53 -6.09
C ASN A 123 -11.35 17.87 -5.31
N ARG A 124 -12.03 18.95 -5.69
CA ARG A 124 -13.35 19.29 -5.11
C ARG A 124 -14.27 19.99 -6.11
N GLY A 125 -15.56 19.76 -5.96
CA GLY A 125 -16.58 20.49 -6.72
C GLY A 125 -16.77 21.90 -6.17
N ARG A 126 -16.75 22.94 -7.04
CA ARG A 126 -17.10 24.31 -6.70
C ARG A 126 -17.83 24.95 -7.86
N ASN A 127 -19.01 25.52 -7.60
CA ASN A 127 -19.83 26.18 -8.61
C ASN A 127 -20.13 25.32 -9.85
N GLY A 128 -20.37 24.01 -9.65
CA GLY A 128 -20.64 23.07 -10.73
C GLY A 128 -19.42 22.64 -11.55
N GLN A 129 -18.22 23.01 -11.14
CA GLN A 129 -16.96 22.63 -11.79
C GLN A 129 -16.08 21.83 -10.84
N LEU A 130 -15.35 20.87 -11.37
CA LEU A 130 -14.28 20.18 -10.64
C LEU A 130 -13.06 21.11 -10.61
N MET A 131 -12.58 21.39 -9.40
CA MET A 131 -11.36 22.16 -9.15
C MET A 131 -10.27 21.20 -8.72
N GLU A 132 -9.09 21.39 -9.25
CA GLU A 132 -7.88 20.65 -8.92
C GLU A 132 -6.85 21.58 -8.27
N GLU A 133 -6.21 21.11 -7.23
CA GLU A 133 -5.10 21.78 -6.57
C GLU A 133 -3.97 20.76 -6.38
N THR A 134 -2.85 21.00 -7.04
CA THR A 134 -1.66 20.15 -6.92
C THR A 134 -0.72 20.71 -5.88
N ILE A 135 -0.39 19.90 -4.89
CA ILE A 135 0.58 20.22 -3.84
C ILE A 135 1.81 19.36 -4.11
N SER A 136 2.94 20.01 -4.41
CA SER A 136 4.22 19.35 -4.54
C SER A 136 4.94 19.46 -3.19
N PRO A 137 5.11 18.38 -2.45
CA PRO A 137 5.81 18.41 -1.18
C PRO A 137 7.26 18.85 -1.40
N VAL A 138 7.74 19.73 -0.52
CA VAL A 138 9.15 20.13 -0.47
C VAL A 138 9.90 19.01 0.25
N GLY A 139 10.62 18.20 -0.50
CA GLY A 139 11.31 17.02 0.01
C GLY A 139 10.61 15.75 -0.52
N GLY A 140 11.32 14.95 -1.27
CA GLY A 140 10.76 13.72 -1.84
C GLY A 140 10.79 12.59 -0.82
N VAL A 141 9.69 11.92 -0.59
CA VAL A 141 9.71 10.56 -0.09
C VAL A 141 10.11 9.67 -1.27
N ALA A 142 11.39 9.51 -1.49
CA ALA A 142 11.85 8.51 -2.42
C ALA A 142 12.09 7.23 -1.65
N TYR A 143 11.34 6.18 -1.91
CA TYR A 143 11.60 4.83 -1.40
C TYR A 143 13.04 4.38 -1.66
N PHE A 144 13.68 4.90 -2.69
CA PHE A 144 15.04 4.58 -3.13
C PHE A 144 15.93 5.78 -3.45
N GLY A 145 15.45 7.00 -3.33
CA GLY A 145 16.26 8.19 -3.50
C GLY A 145 17.02 8.47 -2.23
N GLY A 146 18.32 8.30 -2.23
CA GLY A 146 19.23 8.43 -1.07
C GLY A 146 19.27 9.79 -0.36
N GLY A 147 18.11 10.42 -0.17
CA GLY A 147 17.88 11.61 0.62
C GLY A 147 17.18 11.35 1.97
N GLY A 148 16.96 10.10 2.34
CA GLY A 148 16.22 9.69 3.52
C GLY A 148 16.98 9.86 4.84
N GLY A 149 17.35 11.07 5.21
CA GLY A 149 17.98 11.34 6.50
C GLY A 149 17.03 11.97 7.52
N GLU A 150 16.01 12.68 7.09
CA GLU A 150 15.16 13.44 7.99
C GLU A 150 13.88 12.70 8.39
N GLU A 151 13.26 11.93 7.50
CA GLU A 151 12.00 11.23 7.78
C GLU A 151 12.17 10.19 8.89
N GLY A 152 13.11 9.28 8.79
CA GLY A 152 13.41 8.32 9.84
C GLY A 152 13.87 8.99 11.15
N THR A 153 14.46 10.18 11.08
CA THR A 153 14.81 10.97 12.25
C THR A 153 13.56 11.56 12.91
N ILE A 154 12.59 12.01 12.11
CA ILE A 154 11.32 12.55 12.61
C ILE A 154 10.52 11.44 13.30
N ASP A 155 10.39 10.26 12.67
CA ASP A 155 9.68 9.11 13.25
C ASP A 155 10.31 8.67 14.57
N ASN A 156 11.62 8.50 14.61
CA ASN A 156 12.34 8.15 15.82
C ASN A 156 12.17 9.21 16.93
N ARG A 157 12.18 10.49 16.58
CA ARG A 157 11.95 11.58 17.53
C ARG A 157 10.54 11.54 18.12
N GLN A 158 9.53 11.40 17.27
CA GLN A 158 8.13 11.32 17.69
C GLN A 158 7.91 10.12 18.63
N TRP A 159 8.50 8.97 18.29
CA TRP A 159 8.45 7.79 19.14
C TRP A 159 9.11 8.03 20.52
N LEU A 160 10.32 8.57 20.52
CA LEU A 160 11.05 8.86 21.76
C LEU A 160 10.33 9.92 22.63
N GLU A 161 9.72 10.93 22.03
CA GLU A 161 8.91 11.91 22.72
C GLU A 161 7.65 11.29 23.35
N ALA A 162 6.96 10.41 22.62
CA ALA A 162 5.82 9.67 23.16
C ALA A 162 6.21 8.83 24.38
N VAL A 163 7.30 8.07 24.29
CA VAL A 163 7.82 7.27 25.40
C VAL A 163 8.23 8.16 26.58
N LYS A 164 8.95 9.25 26.36
CA LYS A 164 9.41 10.17 27.40
C LYS A 164 8.27 10.85 28.14
N ASN A 165 7.21 11.21 27.43
CA ASN A 165 6.08 11.94 27.98
C ASN A 165 4.94 11.03 28.46
N GLY A 166 5.02 9.71 28.22
CA GLY A 166 3.96 8.75 28.53
C GLY A 166 2.69 9.01 27.73
N THR A 167 2.84 9.49 26.48
CA THR A 167 1.72 9.76 25.56
C THR A 167 1.61 8.66 24.50
N GLU A 168 0.44 8.57 23.87
CA GLU A 168 0.24 7.68 22.72
C GLU A 168 1.17 8.07 21.56
N PRO A 169 1.75 7.08 20.84
CA PRO A 169 2.48 7.35 19.62
C PRO A 169 1.54 7.83 18.51
N LEU A 170 2.10 8.50 17.49
CA LEU A 170 1.32 8.96 16.32
C LEU A 170 0.66 7.80 15.59
N VAL A 171 1.42 6.71 15.38
CA VAL A 171 0.91 5.45 14.81
C VAL A 171 0.72 4.46 15.94
N LYS A 172 -0.50 4.00 16.14
CA LYS A 172 -0.86 3.10 17.22
C LYS A 172 -0.67 1.63 16.82
N PRO A 173 -0.29 0.75 17.75
CA PRO A 173 -0.17 -0.68 17.45
C PRO A 173 -1.46 -1.31 16.93
N GLU A 174 -2.62 -0.82 17.39
CA GLU A 174 -3.94 -1.28 16.95
C GLU A 174 -4.22 -0.95 15.48
N GLU A 175 -3.71 0.18 14.99
CA GLU A 175 -3.81 0.61 13.60
C GLU A 175 -2.96 -0.30 12.71
N ALA A 176 -1.70 -0.55 13.08
CA ALA A 176 -0.83 -1.51 12.41
C ALA A 176 -1.40 -2.94 12.42
N LEU A 177 -2.05 -3.33 13.54
CA LEU A 177 -2.73 -4.63 13.63
C LEU A 177 -3.92 -4.72 12.65
N ALA A 178 -4.65 -3.63 12.40
CA ALA A 178 -5.74 -3.62 11.43
C ALA A 178 -5.22 -3.84 10.01
N VAL A 179 -4.11 -3.21 9.64
CA VAL A 179 -3.41 -3.47 8.36
C VAL A 179 -3.08 -4.95 8.23
N THR A 180 -2.40 -5.52 9.22
CA THR A 180 -2.01 -6.94 9.22
C THR A 180 -3.22 -7.88 9.09
N LYS A 181 -4.31 -7.59 9.78
CA LYS A 181 -5.57 -8.37 9.69
C LYS A 181 -6.17 -8.35 8.30
N ILE A 182 -6.15 -7.21 7.62
CA ILE A 182 -6.66 -7.10 6.24
C ILE A 182 -5.80 -7.94 5.29
N LEU A 183 -4.48 -7.84 5.39
CA LEU A 183 -3.56 -8.60 4.54
C LEU A 183 -3.74 -10.11 4.74
N ASP A 184 -3.80 -10.57 5.99
CA ASP A 184 -4.09 -11.99 6.31
C ASP A 184 -5.44 -12.44 5.77
N ALA A 185 -6.47 -11.59 5.90
CA ALA A 185 -7.81 -11.88 5.37
C ALA A 185 -7.84 -11.97 3.84
N ILE A 186 -7.01 -11.20 3.10
CA ILE A 186 -6.86 -11.33 1.65
C ILE A 186 -6.30 -12.72 1.30
N TYR A 187 -5.21 -13.17 1.95
CA TYR A 187 -4.67 -14.50 1.75
C TYR A 187 -5.69 -15.59 2.09
N LYS A 188 -6.39 -15.44 3.20
CA LYS A 188 -7.41 -16.39 3.66
C LYS A 188 -8.59 -16.46 2.69
N SER A 189 -9.07 -15.30 2.23
CA SER A 189 -10.14 -15.20 1.24
C SER A 189 -9.75 -15.89 -0.07
N ALA A 190 -8.54 -15.63 -0.57
CA ALA A 190 -8.03 -16.28 -1.77
C ALA A 190 -7.95 -17.81 -1.63
N LYS A 191 -7.47 -18.29 -0.47
CA LYS A 191 -7.36 -19.72 -0.18
C LYS A 191 -8.71 -20.42 -0.04
N GLU A 192 -9.68 -19.78 0.63
CA GLU A 192 -10.98 -20.33 0.94
C GLU A 192 -12.04 -20.01 -0.14
N ASN A 193 -11.68 -19.15 -1.10
CA ASN A 193 -12.56 -18.65 -2.17
C ASN A 193 -13.87 -18.08 -1.62
N LYS A 194 -13.78 -17.32 -0.54
CA LYS A 194 -14.93 -16.65 0.10
C LYS A 194 -14.56 -15.36 0.82
N GLU A 195 -15.56 -14.51 1.07
CA GLU A 195 -15.45 -13.32 1.91
C GLU A 195 -15.13 -13.72 3.36
N ILE A 196 -14.19 -13.00 3.96
CA ILE A 196 -13.83 -13.12 5.39
C ILE A 196 -14.47 -11.96 6.14
N LYS A 197 -15.22 -12.26 7.19
CA LYS A 197 -15.90 -11.27 8.06
C LYS A 197 -15.16 -11.09 9.37
N PHE A 198 -15.26 -9.88 9.93
CA PHE A 198 -14.65 -9.46 11.19
C PHE A 198 -15.68 -9.22 12.28
#